data_4fd36f3a2d0f612c4942b4f9c4c5d645
#
_entry.id   4fd36f3a2d0f612c4942b4f9c4c5d645
#
_cell.length_a   1.000
_cell.length_b   1.000
_cell.length_c   1.000
_cell.angle_alpha   90.00
_cell.angle_beta   90.00
_cell.angle_gamma   90.00
#
_symmetry.space_group_name_H-M   'P 1'
#
loop_
_entity.id
_entity.type
_entity.pdbx_description
1 polymer ?
#
loop_
_entity_poly.entity_id
_entity_poly.type
_entity_poly.pdbx_seq_one_letter_code
_entity_poly.pdbx_strand_id
1 'polypeptide(L)'
;SLQYKAKDGQIYNLNLIDTPGHVDFSYEVSRSLSACEGALLVVDASQGVEAQTVANCYTALDLGVEVVPVLNKMDLPQADPENAKAEVEDVIGIDASEAIPCSAKTGMGIDEILEAIVAKIPAPKGNPNAPLRAMIVDSWFDTYVGVVILVRVVDGRLGKGERFKMMATGTVYNADTMGVFTPANESRNSLEAGEVGYIIAGIKELQAAKVGDTITLEKKLPNNLGPAEKALPGFKEIQPQVFAGLYPTEANQYDSLRDALEKLKLNDSSLHYEAEVSQALGFGFRCGFLGLLHMEIVQERLEREFDQDLITTAPSVVYQVVKGDGEVVMVENPAKMPDQGKMLEIREPIVTVHLYMPQDYVGPVMTLANVKRGVQLNMSYHGRQVMLTYEMPLGEIVLDFFDKLKSVSRGYASMDYEFKEYRASDVVKVDILLNGEKVDALSIIVHRTQSAYRGRAVVAKMREIISRQMFDVAIQAAIGANIIARETVKALRKNVLAKCYGGDISRKRKLLEKQKAGKKRMKQIGSVEVPQEAFLAILQVED
;
A
#
# COMPACT_ATOMS: atom_id res chain seq x y z
N SER A 1 7.97 -15.73 19.69
CA SER A 1 9.05 -16.61 20.17
C SER A 1 8.57 -18.05 20.31
N LEU A 2 9.42 -19.02 19.99
CA LEU A 2 9.16 -20.45 20.04
C LEU A 2 10.34 -21.13 20.74
N GLN A 3 10.07 -22.03 21.70
CA GLN A 3 11.09 -22.92 22.27
C GLN A 3 11.09 -24.23 21.49
N TYR A 4 12.21 -24.57 20.87
CA TYR A 4 12.39 -25.78 20.09
C TYR A 4 13.49 -26.67 20.70
N LYS A 5 13.15 -27.90 21.00
CA LYS A 5 14.12 -28.92 21.42
C LYS A 5 14.64 -29.63 20.17
N ALA A 6 15.85 -29.28 19.77
CA ALA A 6 16.50 -29.86 18.60
C ALA A 6 16.99 -31.30 18.81
N LYS A 7 17.34 -31.97 17.72
CA LYS A 7 17.86 -33.37 17.74
C LYS A 7 19.19 -33.50 18.46
N ASP A 8 19.95 -32.41 18.61
CA ASP A 8 21.16 -32.35 19.44
C ASP A 8 20.88 -32.38 20.96
N GLY A 9 19.60 -32.34 21.36
CA GLY A 9 19.15 -32.37 22.75
C GLY A 9 19.11 -31.01 23.42
N GLN A 10 19.54 -29.94 22.76
CA GLN A 10 19.49 -28.57 23.29
C GLN A 10 18.13 -27.90 22.98
N ILE A 11 17.81 -26.90 23.81
CA ILE A 11 16.61 -26.07 23.61
C ILE A 11 17.04 -24.73 23.01
N TYR A 12 16.46 -24.40 21.87
CA TYR A 12 16.69 -23.15 21.16
C TYR A 12 15.49 -22.22 21.27
N ASN A 13 15.74 -20.93 21.46
CA ASN A 13 14.71 -19.91 21.38
C ASN A 13 14.73 -19.35 19.94
N LEU A 14 13.67 -19.63 19.18
CA LEU A 14 13.50 -19.15 17.82
C LEU A 14 12.51 -17.99 17.81
N ASN A 15 12.89 -16.87 17.20
CA ASN A 15 11.99 -15.74 16.96
C ASN A 15 11.63 -15.73 15.48
N LEU A 16 10.34 -15.86 15.18
CA LEU A 16 9.83 -15.85 13.80
C LEU A 16 9.15 -14.51 13.53
N ILE A 17 9.50 -13.89 12.42
CA ILE A 17 8.85 -12.70 11.88
C ILE A 17 8.26 -13.10 10.53
N ASP A 18 6.95 -12.99 10.39
CA ASP A 18 6.26 -13.17 9.13
C ASP A 18 6.29 -11.86 8.34
N THR A 19 6.50 -11.96 7.02
CA THR A 19 6.59 -10.80 6.14
C THR A 19 5.62 -10.93 4.98
N PRO A 20 4.94 -9.84 4.58
CA PRO A 20 4.13 -9.85 3.38
C PRO A 20 5.01 -10.05 2.14
N GLY A 21 4.49 -10.77 1.13
CA GLY A 21 5.24 -11.03 -0.11
C GLY A 21 5.00 -10.01 -1.22
N HIS A 22 4.03 -9.10 -1.09
CA HIS A 22 3.66 -8.17 -2.16
C HIS A 22 4.65 -7.00 -2.28
N VAL A 23 4.84 -6.50 -3.51
CA VAL A 23 5.79 -5.41 -3.83
C VAL A 23 5.58 -4.14 -3.00
N ASP A 24 4.34 -3.77 -2.71
CA ASP A 24 4.00 -2.59 -1.90
C ASP A 24 4.60 -2.66 -0.48
N PHE A 25 4.93 -3.86 0.01
CA PHE A 25 5.49 -4.10 1.35
C PHE A 25 6.98 -4.43 1.36
N SER A 26 7.70 -4.13 0.29
CA SER A 26 9.16 -4.34 0.20
C SER A 26 9.92 -3.65 1.35
N TYR A 27 9.39 -2.51 1.83
CA TYR A 27 9.91 -1.82 3.00
C TYR A 27 9.77 -2.62 4.30
N GLU A 28 8.60 -3.24 4.55
CA GLU A 28 8.39 -4.09 5.72
C GLU A 28 9.27 -5.34 5.68
N VAL A 29 9.45 -5.92 4.49
CA VAL A 29 10.37 -7.03 4.26
C VAL A 29 11.80 -6.62 4.61
N SER A 30 12.29 -5.52 4.09
CA SER A 30 13.64 -5.00 4.36
C SER A 30 13.85 -4.71 5.86
N ARG A 31 12.86 -4.11 6.50
CA ARG A 31 12.86 -3.83 7.95
C ARG A 31 12.93 -5.11 8.78
N SER A 32 12.10 -6.09 8.45
CA SER A 32 12.04 -7.38 9.13
C SER A 32 13.34 -8.16 8.95
N LEU A 33 13.87 -8.22 7.74
CA LEU A 33 15.15 -8.87 7.44
C LEU A 33 16.32 -8.22 8.19
N SER A 34 16.32 -6.90 8.34
CA SER A 34 17.34 -6.19 9.13
C SER A 34 17.33 -6.57 10.62
N ALA A 35 16.23 -7.15 11.10
CA ALA A 35 16.08 -7.64 12.47
C ALA A 35 16.35 -9.15 12.62
N CYS A 36 16.77 -9.84 11.56
CA CYS A 36 16.93 -11.29 11.53
C CYS A 36 18.36 -11.71 11.19
N GLU A 37 18.78 -12.89 11.62
CA GLU A 37 20.04 -13.54 11.26
C GLU A 37 19.88 -14.42 10.02
N GLY A 38 18.66 -14.88 9.72
CA GLY A 38 18.34 -15.74 8.61
C GLY A 38 16.94 -15.52 8.07
N ALA A 39 16.69 -16.00 6.86
CA ALA A 39 15.42 -15.96 6.19
C ALA A 39 15.06 -17.32 5.59
N LEU A 40 13.82 -17.73 5.74
CA LEU A 40 13.25 -18.84 4.98
C LEU A 40 12.69 -18.31 3.66
N LEU A 41 13.28 -18.71 2.55
CA LEU A 41 12.76 -18.39 1.22
C LEU A 41 11.68 -19.42 0.85
N VAL A 42 10.43 -19.07 1.10
CA VAL A 42 9.30 -19.98 0.88
C VAL A 42 8.82 -19.85 -0.57
N VAL A 43 9.01 -20.91 -1.34
CA VAL A 43 8.61 -21.02 -2.74
C VAL A 43 7.41 -21.96 -2.87
N ASP A 44 6.41 -21.56 -3.63
CA ASP A 44 5.28 -22.42 -3.99
C ASP A 44 5.74 -23.45 -5.01
N ALA A 45 5.83 -24.74 -4.62
CA ALA A 45 6.29 -25.79 -5.51
C ALA A 45 5.35 -26.06 -6.71
N SER A 46 4.14 -25.51 -6.72
CA SER A 46 3.18 -25.63 -7.83
C SER A 46 3.28 -24.47 -8.84
N GLN A 47 3.79 -23.32 -8.43
CA GLN A 47 3.91 -22.13 -9.28
C GLN A 47 5.36 -21.81 -9.65
N GLY A 48 6.33 -22.24 -8.83
CA GLY A 48 7.75 -21.94 -9.01
C GLY A 48 8.14 -20.56 -8.48
N VAL A 49 9.21 -19.98 -9.07
CA VAL A 49 9.76 -18.68 -8.67
C VAL A 49 8.92 -17.54 -9.24
N GLU A 50 8.48 -16.66 -8.36
CA GLU A 50 7.75 -15.43 -8.70
C GLU A 50 8.65 -14.18 -8.57
N ALA A 51 8.20 -13.03 -9.08
CA ALA A 51 8.93 -11.76 -9.01
C ALA A 51 9.31 -11.39 -7.57
N GLN A 52 8.35 -11.55 -6.64
CA GLN A 52 8.56 -11.27 -5.22
C GLN A 52 9.58 -12.21 -4.57
N THR A 53 9.63 -13.46 -5.01
CA THR A 53 10.63 -14.43 -4.55
C THR A 53 12.05 -13.93 -4.85
N VAL A 54 12.25 -13.44 -6.08
CA VAL A 54 13.53 -12.88 -6.55
C VAL A 54 13.88 -11.61 -5.76
N ALA A 55 12.97 -10.63 -5.74
CA ALA A 55 13.20 -9.33 -5.10
C ALA A 55 13.49 -9.45 -3.60
N ASN A 56 12.70 -10.26 -2.89
CA ASN A 56 12.88 -10.48 -1.45
C ASN A 56 14.16 -11.25 -1.14
N CYS A 57 14.55 -12.23 -1.98
CA CYS A 57 15.79 -12.95 -1.81
C CYS A 57 17.01 -12.04 -2.00
N TYR A 58 17.03 -11.20 -3.02
CA TYR A 58 18.11 -10.23 -3.21
C TYR A 58 18.19 -9.22 -2.07
N THR A 59 17.05 -8.77 -1.56
CA THR A 59 17.01 -7.90 -0.36
C THR A 59 17.66 -8.59 0.84
N ALA A 60 17.41 -9.89 1.05
CA ALA A 60 18.03 -10.67 2.13
C ALA A 60 19.55 -10.81 1.93
N LEU A 61 19.98 -11.10 0.71
CA LEU A 61 21.41 -11.24 0.37
C LEU A 61 22.16 -9.91 0.53
N ASP A 62 21.58 -8.79 0.10
CA ASP A 62 22.18 -7.46 0.24
C ASP A 62 22.37 -7.06 1.72
N LEU A 63 21.48 -7.53 2.59
CA LEU A 63 21.59 -7.34 4.04
C LEU A 63 22.53 -8.35 4.73
N GLY A 64 23.06 -9.31 3.98
CA GLY A 64 23.95 -10.36 4.51
C GLY A 64 23.22 -11.37 5.40
N VAL A 65 21.93 -11.57 5.18
CA VAL A 65 21.08 -12.53 5.90
C VAL A 65 21.23 -13.92 5.27
N GLU A 66 21.40 -14.97 6.07
CA GLU A 66 21.47 -16.34 5.58
C GLU A 66 20.12 -16.79 5.03
N VAL A 67 20.08 -17.35 3.82
CA VAL A 67 18.84 -17.75 3.14
C VAL A 67 18.72 -19.27 3.07
N VAL A 68 17.61 -19.80 3.57
CA VAL A 68 17.29 -21.23 3.51
C VAL A 68 16.09 -21.44 2.61
N PRO A 69 16.23 -22.06 1.43
CA PRO A 69 15.12 -22.35 0.52
C PRO A 69 14.18 -23.42 1.08
N VAL A 70 12.87 -23.17 0.97
CA VAL A 70 11.79 -24.06 1.41
C VAL A 70 10.75 -24.16 0.30
N LEU A 71 10.37 -25.39 -0.09
CA LEU A 71 9.39 -25.65 -1.13
C LEU A 71 8.06 -26.04 -0.48
N ASN A 72 7.12 -25.11 -0.46
CA ASN A 72 5.82 -25.28 0.18
C ASN A 72 4.76 -25.80 -0.80
N LYS A 73 3.62 -26.19 -0.25
CA LYS A 73 2.44 -26.74 -0.96
C LYS A 73 2.69 -28.08 -1.65
N MET A 74 3.54 -28.90 -1.06
CA MET A 74 3.82 -30.26 -1.55
C MET A 74 2.60 -31.19 -1.52
N ASP A 75 1.52 -30.80 -0.87
CA ASP A 75 0.23 -31.49 -0.86
C ASP A 75 -0.57 -31.31 -2.15
N LEU A 76 -0.19 -30.39 -3.01
CA LEU A 76 -0.88 -30.13 -4.27
C LEU A 76 -0.45 -31.12 -5.37
N PRO A 77 -1.39 -31.63 -6.20
CA PRO A 77 -1.06 -32.58 -7.27
C PRO A 77 -0.10 -32.04 -8.34
N GLN A 78 -0.07 -30.72 -8.53
CA GLN A 78 0.80 -30.02 -9.49
C GLN A 78 2.14 -29.59 -8.91
N ALA A 79 2.44 -29.92 -7.65
CA ALA A 79 3.72 -29.59 -7.05
C ALA A 79 4.88 -30.30 -7.79
N ASP A 80 5.87 -29.54 -8.26
CA ASP A 80 7.05 -30.03 -8.96
C ASP A 80 8.32 -29.50 -8.26
N PRO A 81 8.79 -30.20 -7.21
CA PRO A 81 9.91 -29.73 -6.41
C PRO A 81 11.22 -29.66 -7.20
N GLU A 82 11.45 -30.56 -8.16
CA GLU A 82 12.70 -30.55 -8.94
C GLU A 82 12.73 -29.35 -9.89
N ASN A 83 11.61 -29.01 -10.52
CA ASN A 83 11.51 -27.82 -11.34
C ASN A 83 11.65 -26.55 -10.48
N ALA A 84 11.02 -26.50 -9.31
CA ALA A 84 11.13 -25.36 -8.41
C ALA A 84 12.58 -25.13 -7.91
N LYS A 85 13.33 -26.20 -7.60
CA LYS A 85 14.76 -26.09 -7.27
C LYS A 85 15.56 -25.53 -8.44
N ALA A 86 15.37 -26.08 -9.64
CA ALA A 86 16.06 -25.60 -10.84
C ALA A 86 15.78 -24.12 -11.12
N GLU A 87 14.53 -23.68 -10.95
CA GLU A 87 14.17 -22.26 -11.08
C GLU A 87 14.83 -21.37 -10.03
N VAL A 88 14.94 -21.81 -8.77
CA VAL A 88 15.65 -21.05 -7.72
C VAL A 88 17.14 -20.90 -8.07
N GLU A 89 17.78 -21.96 -8.57
CA GLU A 89 19.19 -21.92 -8.99
C GLU A 89 19.40 -21.07 -10.25
N ASP A 90 18.57 -21.24 -11.28
CA ASP A 90 18.71 -20.57 -12.57
C ASP A 90 18.30 -19.08 -12.53
N VAL A 91 17.23 -18.74 -11.78
CA VAL A 91 16.69 -17.38 -11.76
C VAL A 91 17.32 -16.53 -10.66
N ILE A 92 17.49 -17.10 -9.46
CA ILE A 92 17.99 -16.36 -8.29
C ILE A 92 19.51 -16.54 -8.15
N GLY A 93 20.04 -17.70 -8.50
CA GLY A 93 21.46 -18.00 -8.42
C GLY A 93 21.94 -18.48 -7.06
N ILE A 94 21.05 -18.97 -6.19
CA ILE A 94 21.40 -19.60 -4.91
C ILE A 94 21.27 -21.11 -5.00
N ASP A 95 22.07 -21.83 -4.22
CA ASP A 95 22.00 -23.30 -4.13
C ASP A 95 20.67 -23.74 -3.51
N ALA A 96 19.87 -24.49 -4.26
CA ALA A 96 18.61 -25.08 -3.84
C ALA A 96 18.66 -26.61 -3.74
N SER A 97 19.83 -27.23 -3.88
CA SER A 97 19.99 -28.68 -3.81
C SER A 97 19.42 -29.28 -2.51
N GLU A 98 19.60 -28.56 -1.39
CA GLU A 98 19.09 -28.92 -0.07
C GLU A 98 17.80 -28.19 0.31
N ALA A 99 17.03 -27.66 -0.66
CA ALA A 99 15.75 -27.03 -0.40
C ALA A 99 14.79 -28.03 0.26
N ILE A 100 14.11 -27.58 1.30
CA ILE A 100 13.29 -28.45 2.15
C ILE A 100 11.86 -28.50 1.61
N PRO A 101 11.37 -29.68 1.17
CA PRO A 101 9.97 -29.82 0.78
C PRO A 101 9.07 -29.85 2.01
N CYS A 102 8.00 -29.05 1.98
CA CYS A 102 7.04 -28.97 3.09
C CYS A 102 5.61 -28.74 2.61
N SER A 103 4.68 -28.89 3.51
CA SER A 103 3.30 -28.47 3.37
C SER A 103 2.84 -27.85 4.69
N ALA A 104 2.67 -26.55 4.72
CA ALA A 104 2.13 -25.86 5.89
C ALA A 104 0.71 -26.33 6.25
N LYS A 105 -0.06 -26.78 5.24
CA LYS A 105 -1.42 -27.31 5.43
C LYS A 105 -1.44 -28.65 6.16
N THR A 106 -0.51 -29.54 5.86
CA THR A 106 -0.48 -30.90 6.42
C THR A 106 0.51 -31.07 7.57
N GLY A 107 1.43 -30.10 7.74
CA GLY A 107 2.52 -30.18 8.71
C GLY A 107 3.74 -30.97 8.24
N MET A 108 3.74 -31.47 7.00
CA MET A 108 4.88 -32.19 6.41
C MET A 108 6.10 -31.28 6.30
N GLY A 109 7.27 -31.77 6.69
CA GLY A 109 8.56 -31.06 6.55
C GLY A 109 8.82 -29.97 7.58
N ILE A 110 7.93 -29.75 8.55
CA ILE A 110 8.11 -28.68 9.56
C ILE A 110 9.29 -28.97 10.49
N ASP A 111 9.45 -30.21 10.93
CA ASP A 111 10.58 -30.59 11.81
C ASP A 111 11.92 -30.43 11.09
N GLU A 112 11.98 -30.74 9.79
CA GLU A 112 13.15 -30.56 8.95
C GLU A 112 13.50 -29.08 8.78
N ILE A 113 12.51 -28.19 8.66
CA ILE A 113 12.71 -26.74 8.60
C ILE A 113 13.28 -26.25 9.94
N LEU A 114 12.74 -26.67 11.08
CA LEU A 114 13.22 -26.26 12.40
C LEU A 114 14.67 -26.72 12.64
N GLU A 115 15.01 -27.95 12.25
CA GLU A 115 16.38 -28.44 12.30
C GLU A 115 17.32 -27.66 11.36
N ALA A 116 16.87 -27.30 10.17
CA ALA A 116 17.66 -26.49 9.25
C ALA A 116 17.91 -25.08 9.77
N ILE A 117 16.93 -24.46 10.45
CA ILE A 117 17.12 -23.19 11.13
C ILE A 117 18.26 -23.30 12.15
N VAL A 118 18.22 -24.32 13.01
CA VAL A 118 19.26 -24.53 14.05
C VAL A 118 20.62 -24.77 13.40
N ALA A 119 20.69 -25.53 12.29
CA ALA A 119 21.94 -25.92 11.67
C ALA A 119 22.56 -24.84 10.79
N LYS A 120 21.75 -24.05 10.07
CA LYS A 120 22.20 -23.14 9.00
C LYS A 120 22.18 -21.66 9.41
N ILE A 121 21.21 -21.24 10.22
CA ILE A 121 21.10 -19.84 10.62
C ILE A 121 22.01 -19.55 11.80
N PRO A 122 22.91 -18.55 11.71
CA PRO A 122 23.83 -18.23 12.80
C PRO A 122 23.09 -17.63 14.00
N ALA A 123 23.63 -17.83 15.19
CA ALA A 123 23.12 -17.17 16.38
C ALA A 123 23.39 -15.65 16.33
N PRO A 124 22.58 -14.82 17.04
CA PRO A 124 22.81 -13.39 17.15
C PRO A 124 24.23 -13.05 17.63
N LYS A 125 24.86 -12.05 17.01
CA LYS A 125 26.26 -11.65 17.29
C LYS A 125 26.38 -10.65 18.46
N GLY A 126 25.28 -10.31 19.15
CA GLY A 126 25.23 -9.28 20.18
C GLY A 126 26.07 -9.62 21.41
N ASN A 127 26.55 -8.59 22.11
CA ASN A 127 27.32 -8.73 23.34
C ASN A 127 26.42 -8.41 24.57
N PRO A 128 26.04 -9.41 25.39
CA PRO A 128 25.18 -9.17 26.57
C PRO A 128 25.84 -8.28 27.63
N ASN A 129 27.16 -8.13 27.61
CA ASN A 129 27.91 -7.30 28.54
C ASN A 129 28.26 -5.90 28.04
N ALA A 130 27.76 -5.52 26.86
CA ALA A 130 27.91 -4.18 26.30
C ALA A 130 26.80 -3.22 26.80
N PRO A 131 26.93 -1.89 26.58
CA PRO A 131 25.83 -0.95 26.79
C PRO A 131 24.60 -1.36 26.01
N LEU A 132 23.41 -1.19 26.62
CA LEU A 132 22.15 -1.52 25.95
C LEU A 132 22.00 -0.78 24.62
N ARG A 133 21.77 -1.54 23.57
CA ARG A 133 21.26 -1.07 22.28
C ARG A 133 20.14 -1.99 21.84
N ALA A 134 18.92 -1.48 21.82
CA ALA A 134 17.79 -2.22 21.28
C ALA A 134 17.09 -1.36 20.22
N MET A 135 16.69 -1.99 19.13
CA MET A 135 16.02 -1.33 18.01
C MET A 135 14.53 -1.51 18.14
N ILE A 136 13.76 -0.43 17.95
CA ILE A 136 12.31 -0.52 17.82
C ILE A 136 11.99 -1.07 16.43
N VAL A 137 11.50 -2.31 16.39
CA VAL A 137 11.16 -2.98 15.13
C VAL A 137 9.71 -2.77 14.74
N ASP A 138 8.83 -2.52 15.74
CA ASP A 138 7.44 -2.19 15.54
C ASP A 138 6.88 -1.40 16.72
N SER A 139 5.77 -0.69 16.52
CA SER A 139 5.02 -0.03 17.61
C SER A 139 3.56 0.11 17.24
N TRP A 140 2.66 -0.04 18.23
CA TRP A 140 1.22 0.11 18.02
C TRP A 140 0.55 0.71 19.24
N PHE A 141 -0.65 1.21 19.04
CA PHE A 141 -1.47 1.73 20.11
C PHE A 141 -2.46 0.66 20.59
N ASP A 142 -2.40 0.36 21.87
CA ASP A 142 -3.37 -0.48 22.56
C ASP A 142 -4.28 0.42 23.41
N THR A 143 -5.59 0.19 23.35
CA THR A 143 -6.58 1.03 24.04
C THR A 143 -6.50 0.98 25.57
N TYR A 144 -5.91 -0.08 26.14
CA TYR A 144 -5.81 -0.30 27.58
C TYR A 144 -4.48 0.14 28.16
N VAL A 145 -3.39 -0.11 27.46
CA VAL A 145 -2.03 0.10 27.97
C VAL A 145 -1.26 1.24 27.28
N GLY A 146 -1.86 1.85 26.25
CA GLY A 146 -1.23 2.91 25.48
C GLY A 146 -0.27 2.37 24.41
N VAL A 147 0.83 3.07 24.14
CA VAL A 147 1.80 2.65 23.14
C VAL A 147 2.60 1.44 23.64
N VAL A 148 2.58 0.39 22.84
CA VAL A 148 3.43 -0.81 23.00
C VAL A 148 4.52 -0.75 21.95
N ILE A 149 5.77 -0.93 22.33
CA ILE A 149 6.90 -1.03 21.42
C ILE A 149 7.43 -2.46 21.38
N LEU A 150 7.68 -2.97 20.17
CA LEU A 150 8.37 -4.22 19.94
C LEU A 150 9.84 -3.90 19.67
N VAL A 151 10.72 -4.49 20.46
CA VAL A 151 12.15 -4.22 20.36
C VAL A 151 12.94 -5.49 20.11
N ARG A 152 14.01 -5.37 19.34
CA ARG A 152 15.08 -6.34 19.27
C ARG A 152 16.28 -5.83 20.05
N VAL A 153 16.68 -6.54 21.08
CA VAL A 153 17.89 -6.23 21.84
C VAL A 153 19.10 -6.72 21.03
N VAL A 154 19.93 -5.78 20.59
CA VAL A 154 21.15 -6.09 19.85
C VAL A 154 22.30 -6.34 20.81
N ASP A 155 22.53 -5.43 21.76
CA ASP A 155 23.57 -5.53 22.79
C ASP A 155 23.00 -5.23 24.17
N GLY A 156 23.66 -5.75 25.19
CA GLY A 156 23.32 -5.50 26.58
C GLY A 156 22.03 -6.20 27.02
N ARG A 157 21.38 -5.61 27.98
CA ARG A 157 20.09 -6.10 28.51
C ARG A 157 19.26 -4.93 29.03
N LEU A 158 17.94 -5.09 29.04
CA LEU A 158 16.98 -4.21 29.69
C LEU A 158 16.22 -5.01 30.75
N GLY A 159 16.19 -4.51 31.99
CA GLY A 159 15.42 -5.09 33.08
C GLY A 159 14.09 -4.36 33.30
N LYS A 160 13.11 -5.09 33.86
CA LYS A 160 11.82 -4.51 34.25
C LYS A 160 12.03 -3.43 35.32
N GLY A 161 11.38 -2.27 35.13
CA GLY A 161 11.50 -1.11 36.02
C GLY A 161 12.75 -0.24 35.74
N GLU A 162 13.63 -0.64 34.84
CA GLU A 162 14.77 0.17 34.46
C GLU A 162 14.32 1.33 33.55
N ARG A 163 15.05 2.46 33.66
CA ARG A 163 14.81 3.64 32.84
C ARG A 163 15.63 3.58 31.58
N PHE A 164 14.96 3.70 30.47
CA PHE A 164 15.58 3.74 29.15
C PHE A 164 15.31 5.06 28.44
N LYS A 165 16.16 5.39 27.48
CA LYS A 165 16.12 6.61 26.70
C LYS A 165 15.96 6.28 25.22
N MET A 166 15.04 6.96 24.55
CA MET A 166 14.95 7.02 23.09
C MET A 166 16.11 7.85 22.56
N MET A 167 16.92 7.31 21.66
CA MET A 167 18.13 8.03 21.22
C MET A 167 17.80 9.16 20.23
N ALA A 168 16.74 9.02 19.42
CA ALA A 168 16.33 10.05 18.47
C ALA A 168 15.74 11.29 19.17
N THR A 169 14.85 11.11 20.16
CA THR A 169 14.15 12.21 20.83
C THR A 169 14.80 12.64 22.14
N GLY A 170 15.61 11.77 22.75
CA GLY A 170 16.18 11.99 24.07
C GLY A 170 15.20 11.74 25.22
N THR A 171 13.96 11.38 24.95
CA THR A 171 12.91 11.15 25.94
C THR A 171 13.18 9.90 26.74
N VAL A 172 12.90 9.93 28.04
CA VAL A 172 13.17 8.84 28.99
C VAL A 172 11.87 8.24 29.49
N TYR A 173 11.81 6.91 29.53
CA TYR A 173 10.66 6.14 29.99
C TYR A 173 11.09 5.02 30.96
N ASN A 174 10.13 4.46 31.72
CA ASN A 174 10.34 3.27 32.54
C ASN A 174 9.86 2.04 31.77
N ALA A 175 10.61 0.94 31.84
CA ALA A 175 10.15 -0.35 31.34
C ALA A 175 9.19 -1.01 32.36
N ASP A 176 7.94 -0.50 32.44
CA ASP A 176 6.98 -0.90 33.45
C ASP A 176 6.55 -2.35 33.29
N THR A 177 6.28 -2.77 32.07
CA THR A 177 5.97 -4.15 31.71
C THR A 177 6.73 -4.52 30.43
N MET A 178 7.24 -5.75 30.42
CA MET A 178 7.93 -6.30 29.26
C MET A 178 7.69 -7.81 29.17
N GLY A 179 7.89 -8.36 27.98
CA GLY A 179 7.72 -9.77 27.73
C GLY A 179 7.95 -10.15 26.27
N VAL A 180 7.55 -11.36 25.95
CA VAL A 180 7.66 -11.95 24.62
C VAL A 180 6.29 -12.48 24.17
N PHE A 181 6.11 -12.64 22.84
CA PHE A 181 4.92 -13.29 22.28
C PHE A 181 5.19 -14.77 22.00
N THR A 182 4.34 -15.70 22.56
CA THR A 182 4.55 -17.16 22.50
C THR A 182 3.30 -18.02 22.19
N PRO A 183 2.39 -17.78 21.29
CA PRO A 183 1.83 -16.57 20.67
C PRO A 183 1.11 -15.64 21.65
N ALA A 184 0.72 -16.11 22.84
CA ALA A 184 0.19 -15.25 23.91
C ALA A 184 1.29 -14.41 24.55
N ASN A 185 0.92 -13.32 25.21
CA ASN A 185 1.86 -12.47 25.93
C ASN A 185 2.42 -13.21 27.15
N GLU A 186 3.73 -13.40 27.19
CA GLU A 186 4.45 -13.95 28.35
C GLU A 186 5.32 -12.86 28.95
N SER A 187 5.02 -12.48 30.22
CA SER A 187 5.80 -11.46 30.91
C SER A 187 7.20 -11.94 31.23
N ARG A 188 8.19 -11.06 31.07
CA ARG A 188 9.60 -11.31 31.40
C ARG A 188 10.13 -10.25 32.37
N ASN A 189 11.15 -10.60 33.14
CA ASN A 189 11.84 -9.66 34.04
C ASN A 189 12.99 -8.93 33.34
N SER A 190 13.49 -9.46 32.24
CA SER A 190 14.51 -8.83 31.39
C SER A 190 14.37 -9.29 29.96
N LEU A 191 14.91 -8.49 29.05
CA LEU A 191 15.20 -8.83 27.67
C LEU A 191 16.70 -8.69 27.44
N GLU A 192 17.32 -9.72 26.88
CA GLU A 192 18.77 -9.81 26.70
C GLU A 192 19.16 -9.75 25.21
N ALA A 193 20.46 -9.56 24.95
CA ALA A 193 20.99 -9.51 23.60
C ALA A 193 20.55 -10.73 22.76
N GLY A 194 19.99 -10.48 21.58
CA GLY A 194 19.43 -11.48 20.67
C GLY A 194 17.93 -11.71 20.84
N GLU A 195 17.30 -11.24 21.92
CA GLU A 195 15.87 -11.43 22.13
C GLU A 195 15.03 -10.35 21.46
N VAL A 196 13.83 -10.76 21.04
CA VAL A 196 12.76 -9.87 20.56
C VAL A 196 11.63 -9.90 21.57
N GLY A 197 11.24 -8.73 22.07
CA GLY A 197 10.19 -8.63 23.06
C GLY A 197 9.45 -7.29 23.02
N TYR A 198 8.32 -7.24 23.72
CA TYR A 198 7.53 -6.02 23.84
C TYR A 198 7.83 -5.28 25.14
N ILE A 199 7.68 -3.96 25.11
CA ILE A 199 7.80 -3.06 26.26
C ILE A 199 6.58 -2.15 26.31
N ILE A 200 6.00 -2.02 27.50
CA ILE A 200 4.96 -1.04 27.84
C ILE A 200 5.58 -0.07 28.85
N ALA A 201 5.60 1.20 28.50
CA ALA A 201 6.33 2.22 29.24
C ALA A 201 5.51 3.51 29.47
N GLY A 202 4.18 3.43 29.39
CA GLY A 202 3.30 4.59 29.57
C GLY A 202 3.56 5.73 28.60
N ILE A 203 4.01 5.43 27.38
CA ILE A 203 4.28 6.41 26.34
C ILE A 203 2.94 7.02 25.88
N LYS A 204 2.80 8.33 26.05
CA LYS A 204 1.59 9.08 25.68
C LYS A 204 1.72 9.77 24.33
N GLU A 205 2.93 10.21 23.98
CA GLU A 205 3.21 10.86 22.72
C GLU A 205 3.48 9.81 21.64
N LEU A 206 2.56 9.71 20.70
CA LEU A 206 2.62 8.71 19.63
C LEU A 206 3.93 8.83 18.81
N GLN A 207 4.39 10.03 18.55
CA GLN A 207 5.61 10.28 17.77
C GLN A 207 6.92 9.95 18.51
N ALA A 208 6.88 9.69 19.82
CA ALA A 208 8.07 9.37 20.59
C ALA A 208 8.59 7.93 20.39
N ALA A 209 7.75 7.02 19.88
CA ALA A 209 8.08 5.62 19.64
C ALA A 209 8.26 5.32 18.14
N LYS A 210 9.12 6.08 17.47
CA LYS A 210 9.37 5.91 16.03
C LYS A 210 10.05 4.55 15.76
N VAL A 211 9.49 3.80 14.84
CA VAL A 211 10.09 2.54 14.35
C VAL A 211 11.46 2.83 13.73
N GLY A 212 12.45 2.01 14.07
CA GLY A 212 13.86 2.21 13.68
C GLY A 212 14.69 3.05 14.65
N ASP A 213 14.07 3.65 15.70
CA ASP A 213 14.85 4.30 16.75
C ASP A 213 15.56 3.29 17.63
N THR A 214 16.63 3.73 18.28
CA THR A 214 17.42 2.95 19.23
C THR A 214 17.07 3.35 20.64
N ILE A 215 16.83 2.37 21.49
CA ILE A 215 16.72 2.59 22.93
C ILE A 215 18.01 2.17 23.64
N THR A 216 18.38 2.94 24.66
CA THR A 216 19.53 2.68 25.53
C THR A 216 19.18 3.00 26.98
N LEU A 217 19.98 2.58 27.95
CA LEU A 217 19.75 2.96 29.34
C LEU A 217 19.96 4.46 29.57
N GLU A 218 19.18 5.06 30.46
CA GLU A 218 19.37 6.46 30.84
C GLU A 218 20.69 6.70 31.57
N LYS A 219 21.04 5.77 32.49
CA LYS A 219 22.18 5.91 33.38
C LYS A 219 22.93 4.61 33.51
N LYS A 220 24.18 4.70 33.96
CA LYS A 220 24.98 3.56 34.38
C LYS A 220 24.35 2.93 35.61
N LEU A 221 24.13 1.62 35.55
CA LEU A 221 23.65 0.79 36.67
C LEU A 221 24.79 -0.07 37.21
N PRO A 222 24.69 -0.58 38.47
CA PRO A 222 25.76 -1.39 39.08
C PRO A 222 26.19 -2.59 38.22
N ASN A 223 25.26 -3.16 37.48
CA ASN A 223 25.45 -4.35 36.63
C ASN A 223 25.39 -4.04 35.13
N ASN A 224 25.56 -2.78 34.72
CA ASN A 224 25.47 -2.38 33.31
C ASN A 224 26.42 -1.22 33.02
N LEU A 225 26.90 -1.13 31.76
CA LEU A 225 27.92 -0.17 31.34
C LEU A 225 27.37 1.26 31.11
N GLY A 226 26.07 1.47 31.27
CA GLY A 226 25.42 2.76 31.04
C GLY A 226 24.89 2.95 29.61
N PRO A 227 24.60 4.21 29.22
CA PRO A 227 24.06 4.49 27.91
C PRO A 227 25.08 4.22 26.80
N ALA A 228 24.60 3.74 25.66
CA ALA A 228 25.40 3.62 24.44
C ALA A 228 25.65 5.00 23.82
N GLU A 229 26.83 5.18 23.25
CA GLU A 229 27.21 6.44 22.58
C GLU A 229 26.63 6.56 21.17
N LYS A 230 26.46 5.43 20.47
CA LYS A 230 26.01 5.39 19.07
C LYS A 230 24.72 4.61 18.92
N ALA A 231 23.76 5.21 18.20
CA ALA A 231 22.54 4.53 17.78
C ALA A 231 22.85 3.41 16.78
N LEU A 232 21.93 2.45 16.70
CA LEU A 232 21.91 1.47 15.61
C LEU A 232 21.57 2.17 14.29
N PRO A 233 21.96 1.61 13.14
CA PRO A 233 21.47 2.10 11.85
C PRO A 233 19.94 2.00 11.84
N GLY A 234 19.28 3.13 11.63
CA GLY A 234 17.81 3.16 11.48
C GLY A 234 17.37 2.66 10.11
N PHE A 235 16.06 2.61 9.90
CA PHE A 235 15.50 2.26 8.60
C PHE A 235 15.51 3.46 7.65
N LYS A 236 15.66 3.22 6.35
CA LYS A 236 15.52 4.25 5.32
C LYS A 236 14.08 4.73 5.27
N GLU A 237 13.86 6.03 5.20
CA GLU A 237 12.54 6.57 4.90
C GLU A 237 12.22 6.33 3.42
N ILE A 238 11.07 5.71 3.15
CA ILE A 238 10.58 5.51 1.79
C ILE A 238 9.54 6.60 1.52
N GLN A 239 9.64 7.19 0.34
CA GLN A 239 8.67 8.19 -0.12
C GLN A 239 7.44 7.48 -0.71
N PRO A 240 6.24 7.94 -0.38
CA PRO A 240 5.02 7.39 -0.97
C PRO A 240 5.01 7.60 -2.50
N GLN A 241 4.44 6.62 -3.18
CA GLN A 241 4.34 6.61 -4.65
C GLN A 241 2.93 6.92 -5.13
N VAL A 242 1.92 6.62 -4.31
CA VAL A 242 0.50 6.72 -4.61
C VAL A 242 -0.17 7.60 -3.59
N PHE A 243 -1.04 8.49 -4.04
CA PHE A 243 -1.76 9.41 -3.18
C PHE A 243 -3.26 9.33 -3.40
N ALA A 244 -4.04 9.32 -2.31
CA ALA A 244 -5.49 9.44 -2.35
C ALA A 244 -5.99 10.36 -1.22
N GLY A 245 -7.14 10.97 -1.44
CA GLY A 245 -7.84 11.71 -0.38
C GLY A 245 -8.71 10.77 0.43
N LEU A 246 -8.64 10.84 1.75
CA LEU A 246 -9.51 10.17 2.70
C LEU A 246 -10.36 11.22 3.42
N TYR A 247 -11.69 11.09 3.29
CA TYR A 247 -12.64 12.04 3.86
C TYR A 247 -13.65 11.28 4.71
N PRO A 248 -14.01 11.81 5.89
CA PRO A 248 -15.09 11.21 6.67
C PRO A 248 -16.42 11.45 5.97
N THR A 249 -17.36 10.52 6.08
CA THR A 249 -18.71 10.67 5.54
C THR A 249 -19.48 11.79 6.23
N GLU A 250 -19.20 12.03 7.50
CA GLU A 250 -19.79 13.12 8.30
C GLU A 250 -18.72 14.10 8.78
N ALA A 251 -18.97 15.41 8.60
CA ALA A 251 -17.99 16.45 8.91
C ALA A 251 -17.54 16.49 10.39
N ASN A 252 -18.38 16.02 11.32
CA ASN A 252 -18.07 15.93 12.76
C ASN A 252 -17.06 14.81 13.10
N GLN A 253 -16.77 13.89 12.17
CA GLN A 253 -15.82 12.80 12.33
C GLN A 253 -14.38 13.15 11.92
N TYR A 254 -14.11 14.38 11.49
CA TYR A 254 -12.77 14.80 11.06
C TYR A 254 -11.71 14.62 12.14
N ASP A 255 -11.99 15.02 13.38
CA ASP A 255 -11.03 14.86 14.48
C ASP A 255 -10.82 13.39 14.85
N SER A 256 -11.87 12.57 14.78
CA SER A 256 -11.78 11.12 14.99
C SER A 256 -10.90 10.45 13.92
N LEU A 257 -11.04 10.85 12.66
CA LEU A 257 -10.21 10.35 11.56
C LEU A 257 -8.74 10.76 11.74
N ARG A 258 -8.47 12.01 12.17
CA ARG A 258 -7.11 12.45 12.47
C ARG A 258 -6.45 11.57 13.54
N ASP A 259 -7.16 11.34 14.65
CA ASP A 259 -6.66 10.54 15.77
C ASP A 259 -6.43 9.07 15.35
N ALA A 260 -7.29 8.53 14.46
CA ALA A 260 -7.13 7.20 13.90
C ALA A 260 -5.87 7.10 13.01
N LEU A 261 -5.65 8.09 12.13
CA LEU A 261 -4.45 8.17 11.29
C LEU A 261 -3.17 8.29 12.12
N GLU A 262 -3.17 9.09 13.18
CA GLU A 262 -2.03 9.22 14.09
C GLU A 262 -1.68 7.87 14.76
N LYS A 263 -2.69 7.13 15.22
CA LYS A 263 -2.49 5.81 15.83
C LYS A 263 -2.02 4.78 14.81
N LEU A 264 -2.58 4.80 13.61
CA LEU A 264 -2.18 3.88 12.54
C LEU A 264 -0.73 4.12 12.09
N LYS A 265 -0.31 5.38 12.01
CA LYS A 265 1.06 5.77 11.63
C LYS A 265 2.14 5.25 12.57
N LEU A 266 1.83 4.94 13.82
CA LEU A 266 2.75 4.30 14.74
C LEU A 266 3.23 2.94 14.24
N ASN A 267 2.29 2.13 13.79
CA ASN A 267 2.55 0.79 13.27
C ASN A 267 3.04 0.84 11.82
N ASP A 268 2.51 1.78 11.04
CA ASP A 268 2.81 1.97 9.63
C ASP A 268 3.57 3.28 9.40
N SER A 269 4.89 3.23 9.54
CA SER A 269 5.77 4.39 9.36
C SER A 269 5.85 4.87 7.91
N SER A 270 5.39 4.08 6.95
CA SER A 270 5.34 4.44 5.53
C SER A 270 4.13 5.30 5.16
N LEU A 271 3.09 5.30 6.00
CA LEU A 271 1.91 6.14 5.83
C LEU A 271 2.26 7.63 6.03
N HIS A 272 2.00 8.42 5.01
CA HIS A 272 2.07 9.88 5.08
C HIS A 272 0.68 10.47 4.97
N TYR A 273 0.38 11.52 5.72
CA TYR A 273 -0.89 12.22 5.58
C TYR A 273 -0.75 13.70 5.92
N GLU A 274 -1.50 14.52 5.21
CA GLU A 274 -1.60 15.96 5.39
C GLU A 274 -3.06 16.38 5.34
N ALA A 275 -3.43 17.42 6.12
CA ALA A 275 -4.78 17.96 6.08
C ALA A 275 -5.09 18.51 4.67
N GLU A 276 -6.24 18.16 4.14
CA GLU A 276 -6.71 18.60 2.84
C GLU A 276 -8.16 19.08 2.92
N VAL A 277 -8.51 20.02 2.05
CA VAL A 277 -9.89 20.52 1.92
C VAL A 277 -10.33 20.34 0.48
N SER A 278 -11.41 19.60 0.27
CA SER A 278 -12.10 19.48 -1.00
C SER A 278 -13.34 20.35 -1.00
N GLN A 279 -13.63 21.03 -2.10
CA GLN A 279 -14.86 21.80 -2.27
C GLN A 279 -16.10 20.88 -2.26
N ALA A 280 -15.95 19.66 -2.76
CA ALA A 280 -17.03 18.67 -2.84
C ALA A 280 -17.22 17.87 -1.54
N LEU A 281 -16.14 17.51 -0.85
CA LEU A 281 -16.13 16.56 0.27
C LEU A 281 -15.84 17.20 1.64
N GLY A 282 -15.42 18.48 1.66
CA GLY A 282 -15.09 19.19 2.89
C GLY A 282 -13.69 18.87 3.41
N PHE A 283 -13.56 18.79 4.74
CA PHE A 283 -12.26 18.54 5.41
C PHE A 283 -11.93 17.05 5.42
N GLY A 284 -10.69 16.73 5.09
CA GLY A 284 -10.15 15.38 5.07
C GLY A 284 -8.63 15.39 5.08
N PHE A 285 -8.04 14.29 4.60
CA PHE A 285 -6.59 14.13 4.57
C PHE A 285 -6.14 13.62 3.19
N ARG A 286 -5.07 14.23 2.67
CA ARG A 286 -4.32 13.67 1.55
C ARG A 286 -3.33 12.67 2.11
N CYS A 287 -3.51 11.39 1.75
CA CYS A 287 -2.68 10.30 2.26
C CYS A 287 -1.77 9.77 1.15
N GLY A 288 -0.52 9.48 1.51
CA GLY A 288 0.48 8.88 0.65
C GLY A 288 0.75 7.43 1.05
N PHE A 289 0.78 6.55 0.07
CA PHE A 289 0.89 5.10 0.20
C PHE A 289 2.04 4.55 -0.66
N LEU A 290 2.53 3.37 -0.32
CA LEU A 290 3.55 2.68 -1.12
C LEU A 290 2.99 2.14 -2.45
N GLY A 291 1.72 1.74 -2.46
CA GLY A 291 1.02 1.24 -3.63
C GLY A 291 -0.48 1.12 -3.37
N LEU A 292 -1.20 0.48 -4.30
CA LEU A 292 -2.66 0.34 -4.21
C LEU A 292 -3.09 -0.60 -3.08
N LEU A 293 -2.44 -1.75 -2.95
CA LEU A 293 -2.77 -2.71 -1.88
C LEU A 293 -2.50 -2.12 -0.49
N HIS A 294 -1.43 -1.32 -0.34
CA HIS A 294 -1.17 -0.59 0.89
C HIS A 294 -2.32 0.39 1.21
N MET A 295 -2.83 1.13 0.21
CA MET A 295 -3.97 2.03 0.36
C MET A 295 -5.23 1.27 0.83
N GLU A 296 -5.55 0.14 0.21
CA GLU A 296 -6.71 -0.68 0.58
C GLU A 296 -6.60 -1.22 2.01
N ILE A 297 -5.42 -1.70 2.42
CA ILE A 297 -5.19 -2.18 3.78
C ILE A 297 -5.33 -1.04 4.80
N VAL A 298 -4.78 0.13 4.53
CA VAL A 298 -4.93 1.31 5.41
C VAL A 298 -6.40 1.70 5.55
N GLN A 299 -7.14 1.74 4.45
CA GLN A 299 -8.57 2.01 4.47
C GLN A 299 -9.33 0.97 5.30
N GLU A 300 -9.12 -0.33 5.04
CA GLU A 300 -9.77 -1.41 5.77
C GLU A 300 -9.46 -1.38 7.27
N ARG A 301 -8.21 -1.06 7.64
CA ARG A 301 -7.82 -0.91 9.04
C ARG A 301 -8.51 0.29 9.71
N LEU A 302 -8.60 1.44 9.03
CA LEU A 302 -9.33 2.60 9.54
C LEU A 302 -10.81 2.29 9.76
N GLU A 303 -11.44 1.53 8.86
CA GLU A 303 -12.83 1.10 8.97
C GLU A 303 -13.03 0.09 10.12
N ARG A 304 -12.20 -0.96 10.19
CA ARG A 304 -12.38 -2.06 11.15
C ARG A 304 -11.83 -1.82 12.55
N GLU A 305 -10.63 -1.22 12.64
CA GLU A 305 -9.96 -1.04 13.94
C GLU A 305 -10.38 0.26 14.62
N PHE A 306 -10.75 1.29 13.83
CA PHE A 306 -11.04 2.63 14.33
C PHE A 306 -12.46 3.11 14.06
N ASP A 307 -13.32 2.25 13.47
CA ASP A 307 -14.75 2.54 13.21
C ASP A 307 -14.96 3.84 12.42
N GLN A 308 -14.13 4.02 11.35
CA GLN A 308 -14.21 5.19 10.47
C GLN A 308 -15.00 4.87 9.20
N ASP A 309 -16.05 5.66 8.93
CA ASP A 309 -16.75 5.63 7.63
C ASP A 309 -16.08 6.61 6.67
N LEU A 310 -15.50 6.12 5.58
CA LEU A 310 -14.62 6.88 4.71
C LEU A 310 -15.14 7.02 3.28
N ILE A 311 -14.90 8.19 2.69
CA ILE A 311 -14.93 8.42 1.24
C ILE A 311 -13.48 8.48 0.77
N THR A 312 -13.10 7.56 -0.11
CA THR A 312 -11.77 7.52 -0.71
C THR A 312 -11.84 8.05 -2.14
N THR A 313 -10.95 8.98 -2.49
CA THR A 313 -10.82 9.43 -3.89
C THR A 313 -9.97 8.45 -4.70
N ALA A 314 -10.06 8.54 -6.02
CA ALA A 314 -9.21 7.74 -6.89
C ALA A 314 -7.72 7.98 -6.61
N PRO A 315 -6.88 6.92 -6.56
CA PRO A 315 -5.45 7.06 -6.38
C PRO A 315 -4.82 7.78 -7.55
N SER A 316 -3.80 8.57 -7.25
CA SER A 316 -2.99 9.28 -8.24
C SER A 316 -1.51 9.13 -7.92
N VAL A 317 -0.67 9.22 -8.94
CA VAL A 317 0.78 9.27 -8.76
C VAL A 317 1.24 10.73 -8.67
N VAL A 318 2.50 10.94 -8.26
CA VAL A 318 3.10 12.28 -8.21
C VAL A 318 3.59 12.67 -9.60
N TYR A 319 3.16 13.84 -10.09
CA TYR A 319 3.64 14.43 -11.33
C TYR A 319 4.60 15.59 -11.03
N GLN A 320 5.61 15.77 -11.87
CA GLN A 320 6.41 16.99 -11.87
C GLN A 320 5.88 17.94 -12.94
N VAL A 321 5.59 19.16 -12.53
CA VAL A 321 5.14 20.22 -13.45
C VAL A 321 6.21 21.29 -13.50
N VAL A 322 6.74 21.56 -14.70
CA VAL A 322 7.63 22.67 -14.98
C VAL A 322 6.79 23.88 -15.36
N LYS A 323 6.81 24.93 -14.54
CA LYS A 323 6.10 26.17 -14.77
C LYS A 323 6.83 27.04 -15.82
N GLY A 324 6.15 28.08 -16.31
CA GLY A 324 6.69 29.04 -17.29
C GLY A 324 7.92 29.82 -16.81
N ASP A 325 8.12 29.94 -15.51
CA ASP A 325 9.29 30.54 -14.84
C ASP A 325 10.45 29.57 -14.60
N GLY A 326 10.28 28.29 -14.95
CA GLY A 326 11.26 27.22 -14.75
C GLY A 326 11.18 26.53 -13.39
N GLU A 327 10.27 26.96 -12.51
CA GLU A 327 10.03 26.26 -11.23
C GLU A 327 9.45 24.86 -11.45
N VAL A 328 10.00 23.85 -10.77
CA VAL A 328 9.48 22.48 -10.78
C VAL A 328 8.64 22.24 -9.54
N VAL A 329 7.36 21.95 -9.74
CA VAL A 329 6.41 21.70 -8.66
C VAL A 329 5.96 20.23 -8.70
N MET A 330 5.93 19.59 -7.53
CA MET A 330 5.37 18.24 -7.37
C MET A 330 3.85 18.34 -7.20
N VAL A 331 3.11 17.60 -7.99
CA VAL A 331 1.64 17.59 -7.97
C VAL A 331 1.16 16.19 -7.61
N GLU A 332 0.67 16.04 -6.39
CA GLU A 332 0.14 14.78 -5.83
C GLU A 332 -1.38 14.69 -5.99
N ASN A 333 -2.04 15.84 -6.08
CA ASN A 333 -3.49 15.93 -6.25
C ASN A 333 -3.81 16.51 -7.64
N PRO A 334 -4.55 15.79 -8.49
CA PRO A 334 -4.96 16.30 -9.82
C PRO A 334 -5.68 17.65 -9.76
N ALA A 335 -6.44 17.92 -8.69
CA ALA A 335 -7.15 19.18 -8.52
C ALA A 335 -6.19 20.39 -8.39
N LYS A 336 -4.98 20.16 -7.86
CA LYS A 336 -3.92 21.19 -7.68
C LYS A 336 -3.05 21.39 -8.93
N MET A 337 -3.31 20.67 -10.02
CA MET A 337 -2.60 20.86 -11.30
C MET A 337 -2.77 22.30 -11.77
N PRO A 338 -1.68 23.04 -12.09
CA PRO A 338 -1.76 24.38 -12.65
C PRO A 338 -2.53 24.42 -13.97
N ASP A 339 -3.03 25.60 -14.35
CA ASP A 339 -3.67 25.81 -15.64
C ASP A 339 -2.70 25.55 -16.80
N GLN A 340 -3.18 24.99 -17.92
CA GLN A 340 -2.35 24.63 -19.08
C GLN A 340 -1.47 25.78 -19.59
N GLY A 341 -1.97 27.02 -19.57
CA GLY A 341 -1.22 28.20 -20.03
C GLY A 341 -0.05 28.62 -19.13
N LYS A 342 0.06 28.04 -17.94
CA LYS A 342 1.14 28.31 -16.96
C LYS A 342 2.19 27.23 -16.89
N MET A 343 2.02 26.14 -17.65
CA MET A 343 2.90 24.98 -17.66
C MET A 343 3.69 24.92 -18.96
N LEU A 344 5.00 24.64 -18.84
CA LEU A 344 5.85 24.34 -19.99
C LEU A 344 5.85 22.84 -20.28
N GLU A 345 5.95 22.01 -19.25
CA GLU A 345 6.13 20.58 -19.36
C GLU A 345 5.51 19.86 -18.16
N ILE A 346 4.94 18.70 -18.39
CA ILE A 346 4.52 17.77 -17.35
C ILE A 346 5.36 16.51 -17.48
N ARG A 347 5.90 16.04 -16.36
CA ARG A 347 6.66 14.79 -16.27
C ARG A 347 5.91 13.79 -15.43
N GLU A 348 5.78 12.59 -15.95
CA GLU A 348 5.21 11.45 -15.23
C GLU A 348 6.29 10.53 -14.68
N PRO A 349 6.05 9.85 -13.55
CA PRO A 349 6.98 8.87 -13.01
C PRO A 349 7.00 7.62 -13.88
N ILE A 350 8.21 7.23 -14.31
CA ILE A 350 8.47 6.00 -15.06
C ILE A 350 9.11 4.99 -14.12
N VAL A 351 8.66 3.76 -14.20
CA VAL A 351 9.18 2.62 -13.44
C VAL A 351 9.73 1.56 -14.39
N THR A 352 10.75 0.85 -13.92
CA THR A 352 11.20 -0.40 -14.54
C THR A 352 10.38 -1.53 -13.94
N VAL A 353 9.71 -2.30 -14.79
CA VAL A 353 8.83 -3.41 -14.38
C VAL A 353 9.45 -4.73 -14.81
N HIS A 354 9.57 -5.67 -13.89
CA HIS A 354 9.96 -7.04 -14.13
C HIS A 354 8.74 -7.96 -14.04
N LEU A 355 8.42 -8.63 -15.13
CA LEU A 355 7.28 -9.54 -15.25
C LEU A 355 7.80 -10.97 -15.39
N TYR A 356 7.37 -11.85 -14.50
CA TYR A 356 7.73 -13.27 -14.51
C TYR A 356 6.51 -14.10 -14.83
N MET A 357 6.62 -15.04 -15.77
CA MET A 357 5.50 -15.88 -16.18
C MET A 357 5.96 -17.13 -16.93
N PRO A 358 5.16 -18.20 -16.96
CA PRO A 358 5.34 -19.31 -17.91
C PRO A 358 5.22 -18.83 -19.36
N GLN A 359 5.95 -19.50 -20.26
CA GLN A 359 6.04 -19.14 -21.68
C GLN A 359 4.67 -18.99 -22.37
N ASP A 360 3.68 -19.76 -21.98
CA ASP A 360 2.33 -19.75 -22.58
C ASP A 360 1.61 -18.40 -22.41
N TYR A 361 1.99 -17.58 -21.44
CA TYR A 361 1.34 -16.30 -21.13
C TYR A 361 2.09 -15.07 -21.63
N VAL A 362 3.25 -15.25 -22.28
CA VAL A 362 4.08 -14.14 -22.79
C VAL A 362 3.30 -13.24 -23.75
N GLY A 363 2.59 -13.82 -24.73
CA GLY A 363 1.82 -13.05 -25.71
C GLY A 363 0.73 -12.17 -25.10
N PRO A 364 -0.19 -12.72 -24.30
CA PRO A 364 -1.21 -11.92 -23.59
C PRO A 364 -0.62 -10.84 -22.69
N VAL A 365 0.46 -11.12 -21.95
CA VAL A 365 1.11 -10.15 -21.06
C VAL A 365 1.80 -9.03 -21.85
N MET A 366 2.50 -9.35 -22.93
CA MET A 366 3.08 -8.33 -23.82
C MET A 366 2.00 -7.41 -24.39
N THR A 367 0.87 -7.97 -24.80
CA THR A 367 -0.26 -7.18 -25.32
C THR A 367 -0.78 -6.21 -24.25
N LEU A 368 -0.98 -6.70 -23.02
CA LEU A 368 -1.39 -5.87 -21.90
C LEU A 368 -0.39 -4.73 -21.61
N ALA A 369 0.91 -5.06 -21.53
CA ALA A 369 1.96 -4.07 -21.27
C ALA A 369 2.01 -2.98 -22.36
N ASN A 370 1.85 -3.35 -23.62
CA ASN A 370 1.83 -2.40 -24.74
C ASN A 370 0.61 -1.47 -24.69
N VAL A 371 -0.58 -1.98 -24.35
CA VAL A 371 -1.79 -1.16 -24.16
C VAL A 371 -1.58 -0.13 -23.04
N LYS A 372 -0.83 -0.50 -22.00
CA LYS A 372 -0.47 0.36 -20.86
C LYS A 372 0.80 1.19 -21.10
N ARG A 373 1.09 1.50 -22.35
CA ARG A 373 2.22 2.35 -22.79
C ARG A 373 3.60 1.83 -22.38
N GLY A 374 3.71 0.52 -22.16
CA GLY A 374 4.97 -0.11 -21.82
C GLY A 374 5.93 -0.15 -22.99
N VAL A 375 7.22 0.08 -22.72
CA VAL A 375 8.32 -0.08 -23.67
C VAL A 375 9.17 -1.27 -23.23
N GLN A 376 9.21 -2.32 -24.05
CA GLN A 376 9.98 -3.51 -23.75
C GLN A 376 11.48 -3.21 -23.83
N LEU A 377 12.22 -3.55 -22.77
CA LEU A 377 13.68 -3.40 -22.71
C LEU A 377 14.39 -4.74 -22.95
N ASN A 378 13.90 -5.79 -22.31
CA ASN A 378 14.52 -7.11 -22.36
C ASN A 378 13.51 -8.23 -22.27
N MET A 379 13.92 -9.41 -22.75
CA MET A 379 13.21 -10.68 -22.57
C MET A 379 14.28 -11.77 -22.37
N SER A 380 14.19 -12.51 -21.29
CA SER A 380 15.08 -13.63 -20.98
C SER A 380 14.29 -14.87 -20.61
N TYR A 381 14.85 -16.02 -20.94
CA TYR A 381 14.27 -17.33 -20.67
C TYR A 381 15.07 -18.02 -19.58
N HIS A 382 14.39 -18.48 -18.55
CA HIS A 382 14.94 -19.21 -17.41
C HIS A 382 14.15 -20.54 -17.26
N GLY A 383 14.63 -21.58 -17.92
CA GLY A 383 13.90 -22.85 -17.96
C GLY A 383 12.52 -22.71 -18.60
N ARG A 384 11.46 -22.92 -17.83
CA ARG A 384 10.06 -22.74 -18.26
C ARG A 384 9.51 -21.34 -18.01
N GLN A 385 10.21 -20.54 -17.22
CA GLN A 385 9.85 -19.16 -16.91
C GLN A 385 10.43 -18.17 -17.90
N VAL A 386 9.70 -17.12 -18.19
CA VAL A 386 10.13 -15.99 -19.00
C VAL A 386 10.09 -14.74 -18.16
N MET A 387 11.15 -13.98 -18.17
CA MET A 387 11.23 -12.66 -17.57
C MET A 387 11.19 -11.60 -18.66
N LEU A 388 10.21 -10.72 -18.57
CA LEU A 388 10.09 -9.52 -19.41
C LEU A 388 10.45 -8.30 -18.57
N THR A 389 11.28 -7.42 -19.13
CA THR A 389 11.58 -6.12 -18.51
C THR A 389 11.00 -5.02 -19.36
N TYR A 390 10.17 -4.16 -18.75
CA TYR A 390 9.51 -3.02 -19.38
C TYR A 390 9.83 -1.72 -18.64
N GLU A 391 9.82 -0.61 -19.37
CA GLU A 391 9.59 0.72 -18.79
C GLU A 391 8.12 1.07 -18.95
N MET A 392 7.48 1.46 -17.86
CA MET A 392 6.05 1.81 -17.88
C MET A 392 5.79 3.06 -17.03
N PRO A 393 4.81 3.88 -17.41
CA PRO A 393 4.33 4.93 -16.51
C PRO A 393 3.67 4.35 -15.26
N LEU A 394 4.07 4.81 -14.10
CA LEU A 394 3.51 4.32 -12.82
C LEU A 394 1.99 4.53 -12.75
N GLY A 395 1.47 5.62 -13.33
CA GLY A 395 0.04 5.89 -13.37
C GLY A 395 -0.80 4.85 -14.13
N GLU A 396 -0.19 4.11 -15.07
CA GLU A 396 -0.86 3.02 -15.77
C GLU A 396 -0.86 1.70 -14.99
N ILE A 397 0.06 1.57 -14.01
CA ILE A 397 0.18 0.37 -13.17
C ILE A 397 -0.76 0.44 -11.98
N VAL A 398 -0.81 1.60 -11.33
CA VAL A 398 -1.48 1.80 -10.04
C VAL A 398 -2.98 1.51 -10.08
N LEU A 399 -3.66 1.70 -11.24
CA LEU A 399 -5.12 1.59 -11.30
C LEU A 399 -5.60 0.14 -11.37
N ASP A 400 -5.12 -0.64 -12.35
CA ASP A 400 -5.73 -1.93 -12.68
C ASP A 400 -4.76 -2.95 -13.31
N PHE A 401 -3.49 -2.58 -13.47
CA PHE A 401 -2.53 -3.42 -14.20
C PHE A 401 -2.30 -4.77 -13.51
N PHE A 402 -2.19 -4.80 -12.19
CA PHE A 402 -1.95 -6.04 -11.44
C PHE A 402 -3.10 -7.04 -11.61
N ASP A 403 -4.34 -6.56 -11.47
CA ASP A 403 -5.53 -7.41 -11.62
C ASP A 403 -5.66 -7.96 -13.04
N LYS A 404 -5.42 -7.10 -14.04
CA LYS A 404 -5.40 -7.51 -15.44
C LYS A 404 -4.28 -8.48 -15.74
N LEU A 405 -3.08 -8.27 -15.17
CA LEU A 405 -1.94 -9.20 -15.28
C LEU A 405 -2.32 -10.60 -14.77
N LYS A 406 -2.89 -10.67 -13.57
CA LYS A 406 -3.38 -11.94 -12.99
C LYS A 406 -4.48 -12.55 -13.85
N SER A 407 -5.40 -11.76 -14.36
CA SER A 407 -6.50 -12.24 -15.21
C SER A 407 -5.99 -12.83 -16.52
N VAL A 408 -5.15 -12.13 -17.29
CA VAL A 408 -4.65 -12.60 -18.60
C VAL A 408 -3.69 -13.79 -18.49
N SER A 409 -3.07 -13.97 -17.33
CA SER A 409 -2.14 -15.06 -17.03
C SER A 409 -2.76 -16.18 -16.19
N ARG A 410 -4.05 -16.14 -15.90
CA ARG A 410 -4.74 -17.10 -15.00
C ARG A 410 -4.07 -17.22 -13.63
N GLY A 411 -3.52 -16.12 -13.13
CA GLY A 411 -2.84 -16.05 -11.84
C GLY A 411 -1.35 -16.39 -11.86
N TYR A 412 -0.80 -16.86 -12.98
CA TYR A 412 0.59 -17.32 -13.04
C TYR A 412 1.63 -16.18 -13.19
N ALA A 413 1.27 -15.06 -13.81
CA ALA A 413 2.22 -13.96 -13.93
C ALA A 413 2.37 -13.19 -12.61
N SER A 414 3.58 -12.81 -12.30
CA SER A 414 3.94 -11.94 -11.18
C SER A 414 4.73 -10.74 -11.68
N MET A 415 4.72 -9.67 -10.93
CA MET A 415 5.46 -8.46 -11.27
C MET A 415 6.14 -7.87 -10.04
N ASP A 416 7.26 -7.22 -10.30
CA ASP A 416 7.94 -6.30 -9.40
C ASP A 416 8.29 -5.04 -10.17
N TYR A 417 8.40 -3.89 -9.48
CA TYR A 417 8.76 -2.64 -10.14
C TYR A 417 9.59 -1.74 -9.23
N GLU A 418 10.45 -0.95 -9.85
CA GLU A 418 11.26 0.05 -9.18
C GLU A 418 11.15 1.40 -9.89
N PHE A 419 11.17 2.49 -9.12
CA PHE A 419 11.18 3.83 -9.67
C PHE A 419 12.46 4.07 -10.47
N LYS A 420 12.32 4.59 -11.69
CA LYS A 420 13.45 4.92 -12.56
C LYS A 420 13.70 6.42 -12.63
N GLU A 421 12.74 7.17 -13.17
CA GLU A 421 12.90 8.60 -13.44
C GLU A 421 11.56 9.30 -13.66
N TYR A 422 11.58 10.62 -13.66
CA TYR A 422 10.50 11.44 -14.22
C TYR A 422 10.79 11.75 -15.68
N ARG A 423 9.81 11.52 -16.55
CA ARG A 423 9.93 11.73 -18.01
C ARG A 423 8.79 12.61 -18.53
N ALA A 424 9.15 13.57 -19.42
CA ALA A 424 8.17 14.41 -20.10
C ALA A 424 7.12 13.57 -20.84
N SER A 425 5.85 13.91 -20.65
CA SER A 425 4.74 13.19 -21.24
C SER A 425 3.57 14.12 -21.57
N ASP A 426 2.82 13.77 -22.61
CA ASP A 426 1.62 14.51 -23.01
C ASP A 426 0.40 14.05 -22.20
N VAL A 427 0.47 14.25 -20.89
CA VAL A 427 -0.65 14.01 -19.97
C VAL A 427 -1.48 15.27 -19.79
N VAL A 428 -2.78 15.09 -19.57
CA VAL A 428 -3.74 16.18 -19.40
C VAL A 428 -4.63 15.92 -18.20
N LYS A 429 -5.04 17.01 -17.56
CA LYS A 429 -6.06 16.96 -16.52
C LYS A 429 -7.44 16.90 -17.15
N VAL A 430 -8.24 15.94 -16.76
CA VAL A 430 -9.65 15.81 -17.08
C VAL A 430 -10.47 16.15 -15.85
N ASP A 431 -11.22 17.23 -15.91
CA ASP A 431 -12.17 17.65 -14.87
C ASP A 431 -13.54 17.04 -15.11
N ILE A 432 -14.20 16.60 -14.06
CA ILE A 432 -15.59 16.16 -14.09
C ILE A 432 -16.48 17.29 -13.57
N LEU A 433 -17.51 17.62 -14.34
CA LEU A 433 -18.45 18.67 -13.99
C LEU A 433 -19.86 18.09 -13.81
N LEU A 434 -20.53 18.50 -12.75
CA LEU A 434 -21.93 18.20 -12.50
C LEU A 434 -22.75 19.50 -12.62
N ASN A 435 -23.65 19.54 -13.60
CA ASN A 435 -24.43 20.74 -13.92
C ASN A 435 -23.59 22.00 -14.23
N GLY A 436 -22.35 21.82 -14.67
CA GLY A 436 -21.40 22.89 -14.98
C GLY A 436 -20.46 23.27 -13.84
N GLU A 437 -20.64 22.70 -12.64
CA GLU A 437 -19.75 22.90 -11.50
C GLU A 437 -18.70 21.79 -11.47
N LYS A 438 -17.43 22.14 -11.31
CA LYS A 438 -16.33 21.18 -11.20
C LYS A 438 -16.39 20.48 -9.86
N VAL A 439 -16.17 19.16 -9.89
CA VAL A 439 -16.01 18.32 -8.69
C VAL A 439 -14.54 17.97 -8.58
N ASP A 440 -13.83 18.66 -7.70
CA ASP A 440 -12.37 18.58 -7.55
C ASP A 440 -11.89 17.16 -7.20
N ALA A 441 -12.63 16.45 -6.37
CA ALA A 441 -12.35 15.07 -5.96
C ALA A 441 -12.45 14.02 -7.10
N LEU A 442 -13.03 14.40 -8.25
CA LEU A 442 -13.19 13.55 -9.44
C LEU A 442 -12.23 13.90 -10.58
N SER A 443 -11.33 14.87 -10.38
CA SER A 443 -10.32 15.23 -11.37
C SER A 443 -9.28 14.12 -11.52
N ILE A 444 -8.92 13.79 -12.76
CA ILE A 444 -7.90 12.79 -13.09
C ILE A 444 -6.86 13.33 -14.06
N ILE A 445 -5.67 12.74 -14.03
CA ILE A 445 -4.61 13.00 -14.99
C ILE A 445 -4.45 11.76 -15.86
N VAL A 446 -4.58 11.92 -17.17
CA VAL A 446 -4.50 10.83 -18.16
C VAL A 446 -3.68 11.26 -19.35
N HIS A 447 -3.12 10.29 -20.08
CA HIS A 447 -2.46 10.59 -21.34
C HIS A 447 -3.46 11.14 -22.37
N ARG A 448 -3.07 12.17 -23.15
CA ARG A 448 -3.96 12.89 -24.08
C ARG A 448 -4.68 11.96 -25.06
N THR A 449 -3.98 10.95 -25.58
CA THR A 449 -4.57 10.00 -26.55
C THR A 449 -5.73 9.20 -25.97
N GLN A 450 -5.74 8.96 -24.65
CA GLN A 450 -6.77 8.20 -23.96
C GLN A 450 -7.83 9.09 -23.28
N SER A 451 -7.61 10.41 -23.25
CA SER A 451 -8.46 11.34 -22.49
C SER A 451 -9.93 11.30 -22.91
N ALA A 452 -10.21 11.21 -24.22
CA ALA A 452 -11.57 11.16 -24.74
C ALA A 452 -12.27 9.82 -24.43
N TYR A 453 -11.53 8.73 -24.46
CA TYR A 453 -12.05 7.40 -24.12
C TYR A 453 -12.35 7.32 -22.61
N ARG A 454 -11.36 7.61 -21.76
CA ARG A 454 -11.50 7.63 -20.29
C ARG A 454 -12.59 8.61 -19.84
N GLY A 455 -12.63 9.83 -20.41
CA GLY A 455 -13.67 10.81 -20.10
C GLY A 455 -15.08 10.30 -20.40
N ARG A 456 -15.29 9.63 -21.53
CA ARG A 456 -16.59 9.03 -21.88
C ARG A 456 -16.96 7.89 -20.94
N ALA A 457 -16.02 7.01 -20.63
CA ALA A 457 -16.25 5.87 -19.77
C ALA A 457 -16.61 6.31 -18.34
N VAL A 458 -15.88 7.29 -17.78
CA VAL A 458 -16.19 7.85 -16.45
C VAL A 458 -17.58 8.48 -16.41
N VAL A 459 -17.94 9.34 -17.36
CA VAL A 459 -19.28 9.97 -17.34
C VAL A 459 -20.41 8.97 -17.57
N ALA A 460 -20.18 7.91 -18.37
CA ALA A 460 -21.13 6.82 -18.56
C ALA A 460 -21.36 6.05 -17.27
N LYS A 461 -20.26 5.69 -16.57
CA LYS A 461 -20.33 4.99 -15.28
C LYS A 461 -21.00 5.84 -14.20
N MET A 462 -20.65 7.11 -14.10
CA MET A 462 -21.31 8.04 -13.17
C MET A 462 -22.81 8.18 -13.46
N ARG A 463 -23.24 8.14 -14.72
CA ARG A 463 -24.68 8.16 -15.08
C ARG A 463 -25.42 6.95 -14.52
N GLU A 464 -24.77 5.80 -14.41
CA GLU A 464 -25.36 4.58 -13.83
C GLU A 464 -25.50 4.70 -12.31
N ILE A 465 -24.49 5.29 -11.65
CA ILE A 465 -24.40 5.39 -10.20
C ILE A 465 -25.26 6.54 -9.65
N ILE A 466 -25.22 7.71 -10.29
CA ILE A 466 -25.98 8.87 -9.83
C ILE A 466 -27.48 8.63 -9.96
N SER A 467 -28.19 8.65 -8.84
CA SER A 467 -29.63 8.48 -8.80
C SER A 467 -30.38 9.61 -9.48
N ARG A 468 -31.59 9.33 -10.01
CA ARG A 468 -32.46 10.35 -10.58
C ARG A 468 -32.94 11.32 -9.51
N GLN A 469 -32.72 12.61 -9.74
CA GLN A 469 -33.15 13.70 -8.88
C GLN A 469 -34.34 14.46 -9.47
N MET A 470 -34.83 15.49 -8.77
CA MET A 470 -35.99 16.27 -9.23
C MET A 470 -35.69 17.16 -10.44
N PHE A 471 -34.44 17.23 -10.88
CA PHE A 471 -33.96 17.97 -12.05
C PHE A 471 -32.99 17.11 -12.87
N ASP A 472 -32.74 17.51 -14.12
CA ASP A 472 -31.77 16.80 -14.96
C ASP A 472 -30.35 17.12 -14.50
N VAL A 473 -29.53 16.08 -14.27
CA VAL A 473 -28.11 16.20 -13.89
C VAL A 473 -27.27 15.99 -15.14
N ALA A 474 -26.58 17.03 -15.59
CA ALA A 474 -25.60 16.94 -16.68
C ALA A 474 -24.25 16.56 -16.09
N ILE A 475 -23.70 15.43 -16.53
CA ILE A 475 -22.37 14.94 -16.18
C ILE A 475 -21.46 15.20 -17.37
N GLN A 476 -20.36 15.90 -17.18
CA GLN A 476 -19.45 16.30 -18.27
C GLN A 476 -18.01 16.02 -17.89
N ALA A 477 -17.21 15.55 -18.83
CA ALA A 477 -15.77 15.52 -18.72
C ALA A 477 -15.17 16.62 -19.59
N ALA A 478 -14.21 17.38 -19.08
CA ALA A 478 -13.62 18.50 -19.78
C ALA A 478 -12.09 18.57 -19.61
N ILE A 479 -11.40 19.05 -20.64
CA ILE A 479 -9.98 19.43 -20.60
C ILE A 479 -9.92 20.95 -20.71
N GLY A 480 -9.61 21.62 -19.60
CA GLY A 480 -9.72 23.09 -19.53
C GLY A 480 -11.16 23.55 -19.75
N ALA A 481 -11.39 24.32 -20.83
CA ALA A 481 -12.71 24.79 -21.24
C ALA A 481 -13.44 23.84 -22.21
N ASN A 482 -12.75 22.86 -22.77
CA ASN A 482 -13.30 21.98 -23.79
C ASN A 482 -13.98 20.75 -23.21
N ILE A 483 -15.29 20.60 -23.44
CA ILE A 483 -16.04 19.41 -23.03
C ILE A 483 -15.75 18.28 -24.03
N ILE A 484 -15.19 17.17 -23.53
CA ILE A 484 -14.82 15.98 -24.32
C ILE A 484 -15.86 14.87 -24.26
N ALA A 485 -16.68 14.84 -23.20
CA ALA A 485 -17.76 13.88 -23.04
C ALA A 485 -18.92 14.47 -22.24
N ARG A 486 -20.13 13.97 -22.48
CA ARG A 486 -21.33 14.41 -21.76
C ARG A 486 -22.37 13.30 -21.70
N GLU A 487 -22.90 13.10 -20.49
CA GLU A 487 -24.06 12.26 -20.21
C GLU A 487 -25.10 13.05 -19.41
N THR A 488 -26.32 12.56 -19.34
CA THR A 488 -27.39 13.24 -18.59
C THR A 488 -28.25 12.23 -17.83
N VAL A 489 -28.33 12.36 -16.51
CA VAL A 489 -29.30 11.67 -15.70
C VAL A 489 -30.60 12.47 -15.72
N LYS A 490 -31.63 11.89 -16.33
CA LYS A 490 -32.92 12.59 -16.47
C LYS A 490 -33.67 12.66 -15.14
N ALA A 491 -34.27 13.81 -14.86
CA ALA A 491 -35.09 14.02 -13.67
C ALA A 491 -36.19 12.99 -13.50
N LEU A 492 -36.59 12.77 -12.26
CA LEU A 492 -37.81 12.05 -11.93
C LEU A 492 -39.02 12.73 -12.61
N ARG A 493 -39.79 11.97 -13.35
CA ARG A 493 -40.99 12.45 -14.04
C ARG A 493 -42.24 12.10 -13.22
N LYS A 494 -42.94 13.12 -12.74
CA LYS A 494 -44.32 12.96 -12.35
C LYS A 494 -45.17 12.93 -13.61
N ASN A 495 -46.01 11.93 -13.79
CA ASN A 495 -46.92 11.89 -14.95
C ASN A 495 -48.02 12.93 -14.78
N VAL A 496 -47.70 14.18 -15.17
CA VAL A 496 -48.65 15.31 -15.08
C VAL A 496 -49.82 15.19 -16.05
N LEU A 497 -49.72 14.28 -17.02
CA LEU A 497 -50.74 14.04 -18.05
C LEU A 497 -51.72 12.91 -17.65
N ALA A 498 -51.43 12.12 -16.61
CA ALA A 498 -52.25 11.00 -16.18
C ALA A 498 -53.73 11.38 -15.85
N LYS A 499 -53.96 12.64 -15.46
CA LYS A 499 -55.31 13.17 -15.16
C LYS A 499 -55.93 13.97 -16.31
N CYS A 500 -55.28 14.00 -17.49
CA CYS A 500 -55.80 14.69 -18.66
C CYS A 500 -56.66 13.71 -19.50
N TYR A 501 -57.96 13.63 -19.20
CA TYR A 501 -58.93 12.94 -20.03
C TYR A 501 -59.32 13.84 -21.20
N GLY A 502 -59.15 13.35 -22.44
CA GLY A 502 -59.57 14.04 -23.67
C GLY A 502 -58.42 14.69 -24.46
N GLY A 503 -58.71 15.08 -25.67
CA GLY A 503 -57.74 15.53 -26.70
C GLY A 503 -57.25 16.97 -26.59
N ASP A 504 -57.35 17.65 -25.44
CA ASP A 504 -56.90 19.04 -25.29
C ASP A 504 -55.36 19.14 -25.32
N ILE A 505 -54.86 19.32 -26.54
CA ILE A 505 -53.42 19.44 -26.86
C ILE A 505 -52.82 20.69 -26.22
N SER A 506 -53.60 21.79 -26.11
CA SER A 506 -53.16 23.07 -25.55
C SER A 506 -52.87 22.91 -24.04
N ARG A 507 -53.77 22.24 -23.32
CA ARG A 507 -53.62 21.97 -21.87
C ARG A 507 -52.43 21.02 -21.58
N LYS A 508 -52.26 19.99 -22.42
CA LYS A 508 -51.11 19.05 -22.29
C LYS A 508 -49.80 19.79 -22.48
N ARG A 509 -49.70 20.66 -23.51
CA ARG A 509 -48.52 21.47 -23.77
C ARG A 509 -48.21 22.44 -22.64
N LYS A 510 -49.21 23.13 -22.10
CA LYS A 510 -49.06 24.09 -21.00
C LYS A 510 -48.59 23.40 -19.71
N LEU A 511 -49.05 22.18 -19.40
CA LEU A 511 -48.65 21.39 -18.25
C LEU A 511 -47.19 20.91 -18.41
N LEU A 512 -46.76 20.48 -19.60
CA LEU A 512 -45.41 20.09 -19.87
C LEU A 512 -44.43 21.29 -19.79
N GLU A 513 -44.82 22.47 -20.30
CA GLU A 513 -44.04 23.69 -20.19
C GLU A 513 -43.89 24.15 -18.73
N LYS A 514 -44.95 24.06 -17.92
CA LYS A 514 -44.91 24.37 -16.51
C LYS A 514 -44.01 23.40 -15.74
N GLN A 515 -44.02 22.09 -16.08
CA GLN A 515 -43.13 21.11 -15.55
C GLN A 515 -41.67 21.39 -15.90
N LYS A 516 -41.41 21.76 -17.17
CA LYS A 516 -40.07 22.13 -17.66
C LYS A 516 -39.54 23.37 -16.92
N ALA A 517 -40.36 24.39 -16.73
CA ALA A 517 -39.98 25.60 -16.01
C ALA A 517 -39.72 25.30 -14.50
N GLY A 518 -40.53 24.43 -13.87
CA GLY A 518 -40.31 23.97 -12.51
C GLY A 518 -38.96 23.24 -12.33
N LYS A 519 -38.63 22.33 -13.23
CA LYS A 519 -37.33 21.63 -13.25
C LYS A 519 -36.16 22.58 -13.41
N LYS A 520 -36.28 23.61 -14.27
CA LYS A 520 -35.23 24.62 -14.45
C LYS A 520 -34.96 25.41 -13.18
N ARG A 521 -36.01 25.75 -12.43
CA ARG A 521 -35.90 26.44 -11.12
C ARG A 521 -35.24 25.54 -10.07
N MET A 522 -35.66 24.27 -9.97
CA MET A 522 -35.04 23.31 -9.03
C MET A 522 -33.56 23.08 -9.30
N LYS A 523 -33.14 23.05 -10.59
CA LYS A 523 -31.74 22.97 -10.96
C LYS A 523 -30.91 24.18 -10.48
N GLN A 524 -31.52 25.36 -10.36
CA GLN A 524 -30.84 26.57 -9.88
C GLN A 524 -30.71 26.64 -8.36
N ILE A 525 -31.50 25.87 -7.62
CA ILE A 525 -31.61 25.93 -6.15
C ILE A 525 -31.05 24.65 -5.51
N GLY A 526 -31.13 23.50 -6.18
CA GLY A 526 -30.72 22.19 -5.65
C GLY A 526 -29.26 21.86 -5.95
N SER A 527 -28.51 21.47 -4.93
CA SER A 527 -27.23 20.80 -5.09
C SER A 527 -27.45 19.37 -5.63
N VAL A 528 -26.47 18.88 -6.39
CA VAL A 528 -26.48 17.50 -6.88
C VAL A 528 -26.01 16.58 -5.74
N GLU A 529 -26.83 15.63 -5.33
CA GLU A 529 -26.41 14.57 -4.43
C GLU A 529 -25.55 13.58 -5.19
N VAL A 530 -24.31 13.39 -4.75
CA VAL A 530 -23.34 12.47 -5.33
C VAL A 530 -23.13 11.33 -4.35
N PRO A 531 -23.49 10.08 -4.70
CA PRO A 531 -23.25 8.95 -3.82
C PRO A 531 -21.76 8.65 -3.73
N GLN A 532 -21.35 8.00 -2.65
CA GLN A 532 -19.95 7.68 -2.35
C GLN A 532 -19.28 6.86 -3.47
N GLU A 533 -20.02 5.91 -4.03
CA GLU A 533 -19.53 5.03 -5.11
C GLU A 533 -19.15 5.81 -6.37
N ALA A 534 -19.68 7.02 -6.57
CA ALA A 534 -19.32 7.85 -7.72
C ALA A 534 -17.86 8.35 -7.68
N PHE A 535 -17.26 8.48 -6.50
CA PHE A 535 -15.85 8.87 -6.35
C PHE A 535 -14.90 7.74 -6.73
N LEU A 536 -15.34 6.48 -6.61
CA LEU A 536 -14.62 5.30 -7.06
C LEU A 536 -14.97 4.89 -8.51
N ALA A 537 -15.92 5.57 -9.16
CA ALA A 537 -16.34 5.26 -10.53
C ALA A 537 -15.18 5.28 -11.54
N ILE A 538 -14.14 6.07 -11.27
CA ILE A 538 -12.94 6.18 -12.10
C ILE A 538 -12.15 4.86 -12.11
N LEU A 539 -12.13 4.14 -10.99
CA LEU A 539 -11.46 2.84 -10.86
C LEU A 539 -12.23 1.70 -11.52
N GLN A 540 -13.55 1.87 -11.70
CA GLN A 540 -14.44 0.86 -12.26
C GLN A 540 -14.59 0.96 -13.79
N VAL A 541 -13.83 1.84 -14.42
CA VAL A 541 -13.83 1.97 -15.88
C VAL A 541 -12.98 0.85 -16.47
N GLU A 542 -13.63 -0.07 -17.16
CA GLU A 542 -12.96 -1.11 -17.96
C GLU A 542 -12.33 -0.47 -19.21
N ASP A 543 -11.08 -0.85 -19.52
CA ASP A 543 -10.37 -0.45 -20.74
C ASP A 543 -10.85 -1.21 -21.96
#